data_4f8746bd309c009c9380e443341a283b
#
_entry.id   4f8746bd309c009c9380e443341a283b
#
_cell.length_a   1.000
_cell.length_b   1.000
_cell.length_c   1.000
_cell.angle_alpha   90.00
_cell.angle_beta   90.00
_cell.angle_gamma   90.00
#
_symmetry.space_group_name_H-M   'P 1'
#
loop_
_entity.id
_entity.type
_entity.pdbx_description
1 polymer ?
#
loop_
_entity_poly.entity_id
_entity_poly.type
_entity_poly.pdbx_seq_one_letter_code
_entity_poly.pdbx_strand_id
1 'polypeptide(L)'
;VEEADIVVENYRSGTMEKYGLGYETLTEYNEDIIYSSIRGFGDPRTGETDRQGQPSFDLIAQALGGVMETTGQPDGPPTKTGPGVGDLFTATLNCIGILAAVNHREQTGEGQYVDTGMYDSMISFTERAIYQQSYTGEAPTRRGNSHPTLFPYNAFETDDGYAVIAAFNNNHWAELCDVMDREDLAEDYPTTPERLEHRDALREEIAEWTRAQTNDELV
;
A
#
# COMPACT_ATOMS: atom_id res chain seq x y z
N VAL A 1 31.05 -4.85 16.31
CA VAL A 1 30.62 -3.47 16.01
C VAL A 1 31.73 -2.66 15.36
N GLU A 2 32.96 -2.75 15.86
CA GLU A 2 34.12 -2.03 15.29
C GLU A 2 34.35 -2.33 13.78
N GLU A 3 33.88 -3.49 13.29
CA GLU A 3 33.98 -3.91 11.88
C GLU A 3 32.62 -3.87 11.15
N ALA A 4 31.54 -3.45 11.80
CA ALA A 4 30.21 -3.43 11.21
C ALA A 4 29.89 -2.05 10.65
N ASP A 5 29.44 -1.99 9.42
CA ASP A 5 28.98 -0.75 8.79
C ASP A 5 27.57 -0.36 9.22
N ILE A 6 26.71 -1.37 9.39
CA ILE A 6 25.27 -1.19 9.59
C ILE A 6 24.78 -2.16 10.66
N VAL A 7 23.98 -1.68 11.60
CA VAL A 7 23.21 -2.49 12.54
C VAL A 7 21.74 -2.33 12.22
N VAL A 8 21.00 -3.43 12.08
CA VAL A 8 19.55 -3.44 11.85
C VAL A 8 18.88 -4.25 12.94
N GLU A 9 17.86 -3.69 13.55
CA GLU A 9 17.09 -4.36 14.60
C GLU A 9 15.58 -4.08 14.47
N ASN A 10 14.74 -5.00 14.96
CA ASN A 10 13.29 -4.86 15.05
C ASN A 10 12.75 -5.36 16.40
N TYR A 11 13.53 -5.20 17.46
CA TYR A 11 13.12 -5.57 18.80
C TYR A 11 12.22 -4.50 19.45
N ARG A 12 11.62 -4.85 20.58
CA ARG A 12 10.90 -3.88 21.40
C ARG A 12 11.86 -2.81 21.91
N SER A 13 11.34 -1.57 22.00
CA SER A 13 12.07 -0.42 22.56
C SER A 13 12.73 -0.77 23.90
N GLY A 14 13.99 -0.37 24.09
CA GLY A 14 14.80 -0.66 25.27
C GLY A 14 15.46 -2.04 25.29
N THR A 15 15.20 -2.91 24.32
CA THR A 15 15.80 -4.25 24.28
C THR A 15 17.29 -4.18 23.94
N MET A 16 17.65 -3.44 22.92
CA MET A 16 19.05 -3.29 22.51
C MET A 16 19.87 -2.53 23.57
N GLU A 17 19.29 -1.50 24.14
CA GLU A 17 19.90 -0.73 25.24
C GLU A 17 20.19 -1.62 26.46
N LYS A 18 19.24 -2.51 26.81
CA LYS A 18 19.41 -3.46 27.93
C LYS A 18 20.61 -4.41 27.72
N TYR A 19 20.95 -4.73 26.49
CA TYR A 19 22.10 -5.58 26.16
C TYR A 19 23.38 -4.77 25.86
N GLY A 20 23.38 -3.45 26.04
CA GLY A 20 24.51 -2.58 25.71
C GLY A 20 24.75 -2.45 24.20
N LEU A 21 23.71 -2.67 23.39
CA LEU A 21 23.74 -2.63 21.93
C LEU A 21 22.86 -1.48 21.37
N GLY A 22 22.48 -0.52 22.21
CA GLY A 22 21.76 0.69 21.77
C GLY A 22 22.65 1.62 20.95
N TYR A 23 22.03 2.49 20.17
CA TYR A 23 22.70 3.42 19.24
C TYR A 23 23.81 4.23 19.94
N GLU A 24 23.50 4.87 21.06
CA GLU A 24 24.45 5.71 21.80
C GLU A 24 25.68 4.92 22.26
N THR A 25 25.47 3.66 22.69
CA THR A 25 26.58 2.79 23.10
C THR A 25 27.42 2.36 21.91
N LEU A 26 26.78 2.03 20.77
CA LEU A 26 27.51 1.56 19.59
C LEU A 26 28.31 2.68 18.92
N THR A 27 27.84 3.93 18.98
CA THR A 27 28.60 5.09 18.47
C THR A 27 29.85 5.40 19.26
N GLU A 28 29.97 4.95 20.52
CA GLU A 28 31.23 5.03 21.30
C GLU A 28 32.33 4.14 20.73
N TYR A 29 31.96 3.05 20.03
CA TYR A 29 32.91 2.08 19.42
C TYR A 29 33.10 2.29 17.93
N ASN A 30 32.12 2.87 17.26
CA ASN A 30 32.12 3.13 15.83
C ASN A 30 31.26 4.36 15.55
N GLU A 31 31.88 5.54 15.46
CA GLU A 31 31.19 6.82 15.35
C GLU A 31 30.51 7.07 14.00
N ASP A 32 30.89 6.29 12.98
CA ASP A 32 30.28 6.35 11.64
C ASP A 32 29.28 5.19 11.38
N ILE A 33 28.84 4.46 12.43
CA ILE A 33 27.87 3.38 12.33
C ILE A 33 26.50 3.89 11.86
N ILE A 34 25.90 3.15 10.96
CA ILE A 34 24.48 3.34 10.60
C ILE A 34 23.65 2.39 11.45
N TYR A 35 22.80 2.94 12.29
CA TYR A 35 21.93 2.15 13.15
C TYR A 35 20.48 2.27 12.67
N SER A 36 19.87 1.16 12.28
CA SER A 36 18.50 1.13 11.76
C SER A 36 17.58 0.33 12.67
N SER A 37 16.48 0.96 13.05
CA SER A 37 15.44 0.40 13.90
C SER A 37 14.09 0.37 13.20
N ILE A 38 13.42 -0.80 13.26
CA ILE A 38 12.03 -0.95 12.80
C ILE A 38 11.15 -1.15 14.04
N ARG A 39 10.18 -0.26 14.25
CA ARG A 39 9.26 -0.33 15.38
C ARG A 39 7.81 -0.15 14.94
N GLY A 40 6.86 -0.51 15.81
CA GLY A 40 5.44 -0.34 15.52
C GLY A 40 5.05 1.12 15.27
N PHE A 41 5.59 2.03 16.08
CA PHE A 41 5.18 3.45 16.14
C PHE A 41 6.39 4.40 16.23
N GLY A 42 7.52 4.02 15.65
CA GLY A 42 8.73 4.81 15.65
C GLY A 42 9.49 4.82 16.98
N ASP A 43 10.57 5.58 17.00
CA ASP A 43 11.46 5.75 18.15
C ASP A 43 11.33 7.18 18.75
N PRO A 44 11.46 7.35 20.08
CA PRO A 44 11.41 8.67 20.73
C PRO A 44 12.39 9.69 20.17
N ARG A 45 13.49 9.24 19.59
CA ARG A 45 14.50 10.12 18.99
C ARG A 45 13.98 10.91 17.79
N THR A 46 13.02 10.33 17.07
CA THR A 46 12.50 10.91 15.82
C THR A 46 11.14 11.55 15.98
N GLY A 47 10.40 11.22 17.04
CA GLY A 47 9.11 11.81 17.34
C GLY A 47 8.42 11.16 18.53
N GLU A 48 7.50 11.88 19.15
CA GLU A 48 6.70 11.37 20.27
C GLU A 48 5.31 10.90 19.79
N THR A 49 4.84 9.80 20.35
CA THR A 49 3.49 9.26 20.14
C THR A 49 2.97 8.61 21.41
N ASP A 50 1.66 8.72 21.65
CA ASP A 50 0.98 8.06 22.76
C ASP A 50 1.06 6.52 22.69
N ARG A 51 1.46 5.97 21.54
CA ARG A 51 1.61 4.53 21.31
C ARG A 51 3.06 4.03 21.42
N GLN A 52 3.96 4.89 21.86
CA GLN A 52 5.37 4.57 21.96
C GLN A 52 5.62 3.33 22.82
N GLY A 53 6.50 2.44 22.35
CA GLY A 53 6.80 1.18 23.04
C GLY A 53 5.72 0.11 22.96
N GLN A 54 4.54 0.40 22.38
CA GLN A 54 3.55 -0.63 22.12
C GLN A 54 4.03 -1.59 21.02
N PRO A 55 3.75 -2.91 21.17
CA PRO A 55 4.08 -3.86 20.11
C PRO A 55 3.18 -3.65 18.89
N SER A 56 3.73 -3.84 17.72
CA SER A 56 2.98 -3.94 16.47
C SER A 56 3.45 -5.18 15.71
N PHE A 57 2.54 -5.68 14.89
CA PHE A 57 2.76 -6.75 13.92
C PHE A 57 2.05 -6.34 12.64
N ASP A 58 2.33 -7.03 11.55
CA ASP A 58 1.71 -6.80 10.24
C ASP A 58 0.22 -6.46 10.29
N LEU A 59 -0.57 -7.33 10.93
CA LEU A 59 -2.03 -7.15 11.03
C LEU A 59 -2.43 -5.87 11.78
N ILE A 60 -1.70 -5.51 12.83
CA ILE A 60 -1.96 -4.29 13.61
C ILE A 60 -1.62 -3.05 12.76
N ALA A 61 -0.50 -3.09 12.05
CA ALA A 61 -0.09 -2.01 11.16
C ALA A 61 -1.09 -1.82 10.01
N GLN A 62 -1.54 -2.90 9.37
CA GLN A 62 -2.59 -2.85 8.34
C GLN A 62 -3.91 -2.28 8.86
N ALA A 63 -4.34 -2.68 10.06
CA ALA A 63 -5.59 -2.19 10.66
C ALA A 63 -5.52 -0.70 10.98
N LEU A 64 -4.47 -0.26 11.68
CA LEU A 64 -4.30 1.13 12.09
C LEU A 64 -3.97 2.06 10.92
N GLY A 65 -3.23 1.58 9.93
CA GLY A 65 -2.88 2.34 8.72
C GLY A 65 -3.99 2.41 7.65
N GLY A 66 -5.19 1.84 7.92
CA GLY A 66 -6.34 1.95 7.04
C GLY A 66 -6.38 0.95 5.86
N VAL A 67 -5.37 0.10 5.70
CA VAL A 67 -5.33 -0.92 4.63
C VAL A 67 -6.54 -1.84 4.70
N MET A 68 -6.89 -2.31 5.91
CA MET A 68 -8.00 -3.22 6.10
C MET A 68 -9.37 -2.57 5.84
N GLU A 69 -9.50 -1.26 6.08
CA GLU A 69 -10.74 -0.54 5.81
C GLU A 69 -10.99 -0.36 4.31
N THR A 70 -9.94 -0.28 3.52
CA THR A 70 -10.03 -0.13 2.06
C THR A 70 -9.96 -1.45 1.28
N THR A 71 -9.74 -2.58 1.97
CA THR A 71 -9.59 -3.92 1.38
C THR A 71 -10.81 -4.79 1.67
N GLY A 72 -11.36 -5.44 0.65
CA GLY A 72 -12.48 -6.37 0.74
C GLY A 72 -13.73 -5.92 0.02
N GLN A 73 -14.78 -6.73 0.09
CA GLN A 73 -16.09 -6.45 -0.53
C GLN A 73 -16.79 -5.29 0.22
N PRO A 74 -17.62 -4.49 -0.48
CA PRO A 74 -18.31 -3.32 0.11
C PRO A 74 -19.05 -3.63 1.41
N ASP A 75 -19.79 -4.72 1.45
CA ASP A 75 -20.60 -5.14 2.59
C ASP A 75 -19.89 -6.15 3.51
N GLY A 76 -18.59 -6.41 3.24
CA GLY A 76 -17.79 -7.34 4.01
C GLY A 76 -17.12 -6.67 5.24
N PRO A 77 -16.51 -7.47 6.13
CA PRO A 77 -15.69 -6.95 7.21
C PRO A 77 -14.39 -6.35 6.67
N PRO A 78 -13.69 -5.49 7.48
CA PRO A 78 -12.32 -5.09 7.18
C PRO A 78 -11.44 -6.30 6.95
N THR A 79 -10.71 -6.32 5.84
CA THR A 79 -9.97 -7.51 5.38
C THR A 79 -8.49 -7.19 5.21
N LYS A 80 -7.62 -8.03 5.78
CA LYS A 80 -6.18 -7.89 5.54
C LYS A 80 -5.82 -8.31 4.12
N THR A 81 -4.73 -7.77 3.59
CA THR A 81 -4.14 -8.28 2.35
C THR A 81 -3.55 -9.70 2.55
N GLY A 82 -3.47 -10.49 1.49
CA GLY A 82 -2.83 -11.81 1.56
C GLY A 82 -1.38 -11.73 2.04
N PRO A 83 -0.48 -11.02 1.33
CA PRO A 83 0.87 -10.73 1.78
C PRO A 83 0.88 -9.84 3.04
N GLY A 84 1.91 -9.98 3.88
CA GLY A 84 2.15 -9.15 5.04
C GLY A 84 2.72 -7.78 4.64
N VAL A 85 1.89 -6.91 4.06
CA VAL A 85 2.33 -5.61 3.51
C VAL A 85 2.82 -4.66 4.60
N GLY A 86 2.32 -4.80 5.83
CA GLY A 86 2.78 -4.03 6.98
C GLY A 86 4.25 -4.29 7.29
N ASP A 87 4.68 -5.55 7.24
CA ASP A 87 6.07 -5.93 7.43
C ASP A 87 6.91 -5.62 6.17
N LEU A 88 6.46 -6.08 5.00
CA LEU A 88 7.23 -6.01 3.76
C LEU A 88 7.45 -4.56 3.28
N PHE A 89 6.42 -3.73 3.31
CA PHE A 89 6.56 -2.34 2.88
C PHE A 89 7.42 -1.53 3.86
N THR A 90 7.24 -1.77 5.16
CA THR A 90 8.10 -1.17 6.20
C THR A 90 9.56 -1.54 6.01
N ALA A 91 9.86 -2.83 5.78
CA ALA A 91 11.21 -3.29 5.51
C ALA A 91 11.80 -2.65 4.24
N THR A 92 10.99 -2.45 3.20
CA THR A 92 11.40 -1.76 1.97
C THR A 92 11.76 -0.29 2.22
N LEU A 93 10.92 0.44 2.96
CA LEU A 93 11.21 1.83 3.34
C LEU A 93 12.44 1.93 4.23
N ASN A 94 12.61 0.99 5.16
CA ASN A 94 13.80 0.91 5.99
C ASN A 94 15.08 0.71 5.15
N CYS A 95 15.03 -0.17 4.15
CA CYS A 95 16.14 -0.36 3.22
C CYS A 95 16.49 0.92 2.45
N ILE A 96 15.48 1.68 2.01
CA ILE A 96 15.69 2.98 1.36
C ILE A 96 16.35 3.96 2.34
N GLY A 97 15.89 4.01 3.60
CA GLY A 97 16.48 4.85 4.64
C GLY A 97 17.95 4.49 4.90
N ILE A 98 18.28 3.20 4.99
CA ILE A 98 19.67 2.72 5.13
C ILE A 98 20.52 3.16 3.94
N LEU A 99 20.03 2.99 2.70
CA LEU A 99 20.78 3.40 1.51
C LEU A 99 21.02 4.92 1.46
N ALA A 100 20.05 5.71 1.90
CA ALA A 100 20.22 7.16 2.04
C ALA A 100 21.29 7.50 3.10
N ALA A 101 21.30 6.78 4.22
CA ALA A 101 22.30 6.92 5.28
C ALA A 101 23.71 6.52 4.79
N VAL A 102 23.83 5.44 4.01
CA VAL A 102 25.10 5.04 3.38
C VAL A 102 25.61 6.15 2.46
N ASN A 103 24.76 6.69 1.57
CA ASN A 103 25.15 7.76 0.68
C ASN A 103 25.57 9.05 1.45
N HIS A 104 24.90 9.36 2.55
CA HIS A 104 25.29 10.46 3.42
C HIS A 104 26.66 10.21 4.04
N ARG A 105 26.88 9.03 4.62
CA ARG A 105 28.15 8.64 5.23
C ARG A 105 29.33 8.69 4.25
N GLU A 106 29.13 8.24 3.01
CA GLU A 106 30.17 8.30 1.96
C GLU A 106 30.59 9.74 1.63
N GLN A 107 29.70 10.71 1.78
CA GLN A 107 29.97 12.12 1.48
C GLN A 107 30.52 12.90 2.69
N THR A 108 30.12 12.53 3.91
CA THR A 108 30.41 13.31 5.12
C THR A 108 31.33 12.60 6.10
N GLY A 109 31.42 11.27 6.04
CA GLY A 109 32.07 10.43 7.06
C GLY A 109 31.21 10.21 8.31
N GLU A 110 29.95 10.68 8.34
CA GLU A 110 29.08 10.62 9.51
C GLU A 110 28.06 9.51 9.40
N GLY A 111 28.00 8.62 10.42
CA GLY A 111 26.93 7.67 10.61
C GLY A 111 25.65 8.33 11.10
N GLN A 112 24.53 7.57 11.13
CA GLN A 112 23.27 8.11 11.64
C GLN A 112 22.29 7.02 12.09
N TYR A 113 21.29 7.45 12.86
CA TYR A 113 20.15 6.64 13.23
C TYR A 113 19.06 6.69 12.17
N VAL A 114 18.57 5.53 11.74
CA VAL A 114 17.45 5.38 10.80
C VAL A 114 16.28 4.75 11.54
N ASP A 115 15.20 5.49 11.70
CA ASP A 115 13.96 5.01 12.33
C ASP A 115 12.87 4.76 11.28
N THR A 116 12.19 3.62 11.38
CA THR A 116 11.09 3.29 10.50
C THR A 116 9.91 2.74 11.30
N GLY A 117 8.83 3.52 11.37
CA GLY A 117 7.58 3.12 12.02
C GLY A 117 6.70 2.29 11.08
N MET A 118 6.19 1.14 11.55
CA MET A 118 5.25 0.32 10.76
C MET A 118 3.94 1.08 10.50
N TYR A 119 3.45 1.84 11.49
CA TYR A 119 2.25 2.65 11.36
C TYR A 119 2.43 3.75 10.29
N ASP A 120 3.54 4.49 10.35
CA ASP A 120 3.86 5.55 9.39
C ASP A 120 4.03 4.99 7.97
N SER A 121 4.65 3.81 7.87
CA SER A 121 4.77 3.08 6.61
C SER A 121 3.40 2.75 6.02
N MET A 122 2.45 2.29 6.83
CA MET A 122 1.10 1.98 6.35
C MET A 122 0.30 3.24 6.00
N ILE A 123 0.48 4.35 6.70
CA ILE A 123 -0.09 5.65 6.31
C ILE A 123 0.45 6.09 4.93
N SER A 124 1.75 5.92 4.70
CA SER A 124 2.36 6.18 3.39
C SER A 124 1.83 5.23 2.30
N PHE A 125 1.61 3.96 2.64
CA PHE A 125 1.04 2.96 1.72
C PHE A 125 -0.41 3.27 1.32
N THR A 126 -1.18 3.87 2.22
CA THR A 126 -2.59 4.28 2.00
C THR A 126 -2.74 5.75 1.63
N GLU A 127 -1.73 6.38 1.05
CA GLU A 127 -1.66 7.83 0.78
C GLU A 127 -2.89 8.36 0.01
N ARG A 128 -3.44 7.59 -0.94
CA ARG A 128 -4.66 7.95 -1.67
C ARG A 128 -5.88 8.10 -0.75
N ALA A 129 -5.98 7.27 0.31
CA ALA A 129 -7.04 7.38 1.30
C ALA A 129 -6.94 8.69 2.09
N ILE A 130 -5.72 9.09 2.44
CA ILE A 130 -5.43 10.35 3.12
C ILE A 130 -5.78 11.53 2.22
N TYR A 131 -5.39 11.50 0.94
CA TYR A 131 -5.74 12.56 -0.02
C TYR A 131 -7.25 12.66 -0.22
N GLN A 132 -7.95 11.54 -0.43
CA GLN A 132 -9.40 11.55 -0.56
C GLN A 132 -10.05 12.22 0.65
N GLN A 133 -9.75 11.77 1.86
CA GLN A 133 -10.29 12.38 3.09
C GLN A 133 -9.96 13.86 3.19
N SER A 134 -8.72 14.25 2.88
CA SER A 134 -8.27 15.65 2.97
C SER A 134 -8.99 16.59 1.99
N TYR A 135 -9.25 16.13 0.77
CA TYR A 135 -9.86 16.95 -0.28
C TYR A 135 -11.39 16.92 -0.29
N THR A 136 -12.00 15.78 0.07
CA THR A 136 -13.46 15.60 -0.04
C THR A 136 -14.16 15.61 1.31
N GLY A 137 -13.44 15.41 2.42
CA GLY A 137 -14.02 15.18 3.74
C GLY A 137 -14.60 13.78 3.93
N GLU A 138 -14.49 12.90 2.93
CA GLU A 138 -15.07 11.56 2.94
C GLU A 138 -13.97 10.50 3.01
N ALA A 139 -14.02 9.64 4.03
CA ALA A 139 -13.13 8.49 4.12
C ALA A 139 -13.45 7.48 3.02
N PRO A 140 -12.41 6.87 2.39
CA PRO A 140 -12.63 5.80 1.44
C PRO A 140 -13.22 4.56 2.11
N THR A 141 -13.99 3.81 1.35
CA THR A 141 -14.60 2.55 1.79
C THR A 141 -14.15 1.40 0.90
N ARG A 142 -14.42 0.17 1.35
CA ARG A 142 -14.18 -1.06 0.56
C ARG A 142 -15.00 -1.04 -0.73
N ARG A 143 -14.38 -1.47 -1.82
CA ARG A 143 -14.99 -1.49 -3.16
C ARG A 143 -14.74 -2.80 -3.92
N GLY A 144 -14.28 -3.84 -3.23
CA GLY A 144 -13.81 -5.07 -3.89
C GLY A 144 -12.67 -4.75 -4.84
N ASN A 145 -12.78 -5.20 -6.08
CA ASN A 145 -11.78 -4.96 -7.13
C ASN A 145 -12.07 -3.70 -7.96
N SER A 146 -13.14 -2.96 -7.65
CA SER A 146 -13.58 -1.80 -8.43
C SER A 146 -12.73 -0.57 -8.13
N HIS A 147 -12.21 0.10 -9.16
CA HIS A 147 -11.49 1.36 -8.99
C HIS A 147 -12.45 2.50 -8.61
N PRO A 148 -12.09 3.40 -7.68
CA PRO A 148 -13.00 4.46 -7.21
C PRO A 148 -13.36 5.51 -8.27
N THR A 149 -12.45 5.81 -9.19
CA THR A 149 -12.56 6.94 -10.14
C THR A 149 -12.37 6.55 -11.61
N LEU A 150 -12.18 5.26 -11.91
CA LEU A 150 -11.99 4.74 -13.27
C LEU A 150 -13.01 3.63 -13.54
N PHE A 151 -13.57 3.62 -14.76
CA PHE A 151 -14.50 2.57 -15.18
C PHE A 151 -14.47 2.40 -16.72
N PRO A 152 -14.53 1.10 -17.19
CA PRO A 152 -14.39 -0.10 -16.39
C PRO A 152 -12.94 -0.32 -15.92
N TYR A 153 -12.81 -0.69 -14.66
CA TYR A 153 -11.56 -1.12 -14.05
C TYR A 153 -11.91 -2.06 -12.89
N ASN A 154 -12.00 -3.36 -13.19
CA ASN A 154 -12.49 -4.36 -12.22
C ASN A 154 -12.05 -5.78 -12.63
N ALA A 155 -12.28 -6.76 -11.74
CA ALA A 155 -12.27 -8.17 -12.06
C ALA A 155 -13.71 -8.64 -12.35
N PHE A 156 -13.89 -9.39 -13.42
CA PHE A 156 -15.16 -9.94 -13.88
C PHE A 156 -15.09 -11.47 -13.92
N GLU A 157 -16.19 -12.12 -13.57
CA GLU A 157 -16.32 -13.57 -13.64
C GLU A 157 -16.39 -14.01 -15.11
N THR A 158 -15.74 -15.12 -15.43
CA THR A 158 -15.73 -15.78 -16.73
C THR A 158 -16.27 -17.19 -16.60
N ASP A 159 -16.44 -17.94 -17.68
CA ASP A 159 -16.90 -19.34 -17.63
C ASP A 159 -15.95 -20.23 -16.79
N ASP A 160 -14.65 -19.97 -16.84
CA ASP A 160 -13.61 -20.78 -16.20
C ASP A 160 -12.81 -20.07 -15.09
N GLY A 161 -13.20 -18.87 -14.68
CA GLY A 161 -12.51 -18.14 -13.61
C GLY A 161 -12.82 -16.65 -13.53
N TYR A 162 -11.79 -15.82 -13.64
CA TYR A 162 -11.90 -14.35 -13.58
C TYR A 162 -10.93 -13.71 -14.57
N ALA A 163 -11.39 -12.66 -15.25
CA ALA A 163 -10.55 -11.76 -16.05
C ALA A 163 -10.55 -10.34 -15.46
N VAL A 164 -9.44 -9.63 -15.61
CA VAL A 164 -9.33 -8.21 -15.24
C VAL A 164 -9.50 -7.35 -16.49
N ILE A 165 -10.47 -6.44 -16.47
CA ILE A 165 -10.69 -5.46 -17.52
C ILE A 165 -10.35 -4.07 -17.00
N ALA A 166 -9.47 -3.36 -17.71
CA ALA A 166 -8.96 -2.02 -17.37
C ALA A 166 -9.08 -1.05 -18.56
N ALA A 167 -10.29 -0.90 -19.10
CA ALA A 167 -10.60 -0.02 -20.23
C ALA A 167 -11.01 1.39 -19.76
N PHE A 168 -10.16 2.06 -19.00
CA PHE A 168 -10.48 3.24 -18.20
C PHE A 168 -10.51 4.56 -18.98
N ASN A 169 -9.92 4.66 -20.17
CA ASN A 169 -10.00 5.84 -21.03
C ASN A 169 -11.06 5.66 -22.12
N ASN A 170 -11.41 6.74 -22.81
CA ASN A 170 -12.50 6.72 -23.78
C ASN A 170 -12.20 5.84 -25.01
N ASN A 171 -10.94 5.76 -25.44
CA ASN A 171 -10.55 4.91 -26.56
C ASN A 171 -10.67 3.42 -26.19
N HIS A 172 -10.09 3.02 -25.05
CA HIS A 172 -10.17 1.65 -24.57
C HIS A 172 -11.64 1.23 -24.28
N TRP A 173 -12.47 2.18 -23.84
CA TRP A 173 -13.90 1.92 -23.67
C TRP A 173 -14.59 1.63 -25.00
N ALA A 174 -14.35 2.44 -26.03
CA ALA A 174 -14.92 2.22 -27.37
C ALA A 174 -14.44 0.89 -27.97
N GLU A 175 -13.14 0.54 -27.82
CA GLU A 175 -12.58 -0.74 -28.23
C GLU A 175 -13.21 -1.92 -27.50
N LEU A 176 -13.45 -1.81 -26.19
CA LEU A 176 -14.15 -2.85 -25.43
C LEU A 176 -15.59 -3.02 -25.91
N CYS A 177 -16.31 -1.93 -26.16
CA CYS A 177 -17.68 -1.99 -26.67
C CYS A 177 -17.73 -2.65 -28.06
N ASP A 178 -16.78 -2.34 -28.93
CA ASP A 178 -16.65 -2.98 -30.25
C ASP A 178 -16.45 -4.49 -30.13
N VAL A 179 -15.54 -4.95 -29.25
CA VAL A 179 -15.30 -6.37 -29.00
C VAL A 179 -16.54 -7.07 -28.38
N MET A 180 -17.35 -6.34 -27.63
CA MET A 180 -18.61 -6.84 -27.06
C MET A 180 -19.78 -6.82 -28.05
N ASP A 181 -19.63 -6.32 -29.28
CA ASP A 181 -20.71 -6.00 -30.23
C ASP A 181 -21.77 -5.04 -29.60
N ARG A 182 -21.32 -4.05 -28.80
CA ARG A 182 -22.15 -3.11 -28.02
C ARG A 182 -21.72 -1.65 -28.25
N GLU A 183 -21.64 -1.22 -29.51
CA GLU A 183 -21.30 0.15 -29.87
C GLU A 183 -22.30 1.17 -29.28
N ASP A 184 -23.55 0.74 -29.02
CA ASP A 184 -24.57 1.52 -28.33
C ASP A 184 -24.07 2.06 -26.97
N LEU A 185 -23.31 1.25 -26.21
CA LEU A 185 -22.76 1.65 -24.92
C LEU A 185 -21.64 2.71 -25.06
N ALA A 186 -20.87 2.64 -26.14
CA ALA A 186 -19.85 3.64 -26.43
C ALA A 186 -20.45 5.00 -26.80
N GLU A 187 -21.59 4.99 -27.51
CA GLU A 187 -22.34 6.18 -27.90
C GLU A 187 -23.07 6.81 -26.70
N ASP A 188 -23.71 5.99 -25.85
CA ASP A 188 -24.51 6.43 -24.71
C ASP A 188 -23.63 6.89 -23.52
N TYR A 189 -22.44 6.31 -23.34
CA TYR A 189 -21.54 6.60 -22.21
C TYR A 189 -20.10 6.91 -22.65
N PRO A 190 -19.89 7.95 -23.47
CA PRO A 190 -18.59 8.24 -24.10
C PRO A 190 -17.53 8.72 -23.13
N THR A 191 -17.89 9.24 -21.95
CA THR A 191 -16.96 9.83 -21.01
C THR A 191 -16.86 9.04 -19.68
N THR A 192 -15.72 9.13 -19.02
CA THR A 192 -15.53 8.48 -17.69
C THR A 192 -16.54 8.92 -16.64
N PRO A 193 -16.92 10.21 -16.50
CA PRO A 193 -17.97 10.62 -15.56
C PRO A 193 -19.31 9.95 -15.82
N GLU A 194 -19.76 9.86 -17.07
CA GLU A 194 -21.03 9.20 -17.44
C GLU A 194 -20.99 7.71 -17.09
N ARG A 195 -19.88 7.03 -17.40
CA ARG A 195 -19.69 5.63 -17.03
C ARG A 195 -19.67 5.40 -15.51
N LEU A 196 -19.09 6.33 -14.76
CA LEU A 196 -19.07 6.24 -13.30
C LEU A 196 -20.45 6.45 -12.67
N GLU A 197 -21.28 7.31 -13.24
CA GLU A 197 -22.67 7.52 -12.82
C GLU A 197 -23.53 6.26 -13.05
N HIS A 198 -23.28 5.53 -14.14
CA HIS A 198 -24.02 4.33 -14.55
C HIS A 198 -23.28 3.02 -14.29
N ARG A 199 -22.23 3.07 -13.42
CA ARG A 199 -21.29 1.95 -13.21
C ARG A 199 -21.92 0.61 -12.91
N ASP A 200 -23.00 0.58 -12.12
CA ASP A 200 -23.60 -0.70 -11.69
C ASP A 200 -24.33 -1.38 -12.85
N ALA A 201 -25.04 -0.62 -13.67
CA ALA A 201 -25.68 -1.13 -14.87
C ALA A 201 -24.65 -1.60 -15.90
N LEU A 202 -23.65 -0.78 -16.19
CA LEU A 202 -22.59 -1.12 -17.14
C LEU A 202 -21.73 -2.29 -16.67
N ARG A 203 -21.54 -2.45 -15.35
CA ARG A 203 -20.86 -3.62 -14.79
C ARG A 203 -21.60 -4.91 -15.06
N GLU A 204 -22.92 -4.92 -14.96
CA GLU A 204 -23.73 -6.11 -15.26
C GLU A 204 -23.69 -6.45 -16.76
N GLU A 205 -23.74 -5.47 -17.66
CA GLU A 205 -23.58 -5.67 -19.10
C GLU A 205 -22.24 -6.35 -19.44
N ILE A 206 -21.14 -5.84 -18.88
CA ILE A 206 -19.81 -6.43 -19.06
C ILE A 206 -19.75 -7.83 -18.43
N ALA A 207 -20.32 -8.00 -17.23
CA ALA A 207 -20.31 -9.28 -16.52
C ALA A 207 -21.13 -10.35 -17.24
N GLU A 208 -22.22 -9.99 -17.89
CA GLU A 208 -23.01 -10.93 -18.71
C GLU A 208 -22.19 -11.43 -19.91
N TRP A 209 -21.50 -10.51 -20.58
CA TRP A 209 -20.63 -10.84 -21.70
C TRP A 209 -19.43 -11.70 -21.28
N THR A 210 -18.73 -11.35 -20.19
CA THR A 210 -17.56 -12.11 -19.74
C THR A 210 -17.89 -13.50 -19.24
N ARG A 211 -19.04 -13.70 -18.58
CA ARG A 211 -19.49 -15.05 -18.14
C ARG A 211 -19.74 -16.05 -19.30
N ALA A 212 -19.94 -15.54 -20.51
CA ALA A 212 -20.10 -16.35 -21.69
C ALA A 212 -18.79 -16.72 -22.40
N GLN A 213 -17.63 -16.21 -21.86
CA GLN A 213 -16.31 -16.38 -22.44
C GLN A 213 -15.39 -17.13 -21.47
N THR A 214 -14.45 -17.89 -22.00
CA THR A 214 -13.31 -18.41 -21.22
C THR A 214 -12.22 -17.36 -21.09
N ASN A 215 -11.30 -17.54 -20.14
CA ASN A 215 -10.14 -16.66 -20.00
C ASN A 215 -9.27 -16.61 -21.27
N ASP A 216 -9.13 -17.74 -21.97
CA ASP A 216 -8.34 -17.83 -23.20
C ASP A 216 -9.00 -17.06 -24.37
N GLU A 217 -10.33 -16.93 -24.39
CA GLU A 217 -11.08 -16.17 -25.41
C GLU A 217 -11.01 -14.65 -25.16
N LEU A 218 -10.75 -14.22 -23.91
CA LEU A 218 -10.68 -12.81 -23.54
C LEU A 218 -9.27 -12.19 -23.67
N VAL A 219 -8.22 -12.99 -23.88
CA VAL A 219 -6.82 -12.57 -24.00
C VAL A 219 -6.37 -12.59 -25.46
#